data_5a43feef2f681ad548c690367b388cc9
#
_entry.id   5a43feef2f681ad548c690367b388cc9
#
_cell.length_a   1.000
_cell.length_b   1.000
_cell.length_c   1.000
_cell.angle_alpha   90.00
_cell.angle_beta   90.00
_cell.angle_gamma   90.00
#
_symmetry.space_group_name_H-M   'P 1'
#
loop_
_entity.id
_entity.type
_entity.pdbx_description
1 polymer ?
#
loop_
_entity_poly.entity_id
_entity_poly.type
_entity_poly.pdbx_seq_one_letter_code
_entity_poly.pdbx_strand_id
1 'polypeptide(L)'
;MKAKYIVIAMLFLAVGSMAFAVDVDGVLKDGEYSKEAVFDKGNYRLYWEFQDDKVFMAIVAKTPGWVAIGFEPSTVMANSDMIFGLVGEPGNVQAVDAWSSGMFGPHPPDVNQGGASSILSFAGTRTGDMVVFEFSRLLNTGDKFDKVIPVSGNFKVIWAYGPNLQFTAKHSKAGSAVLKMEGGN
;
A
#
# COMPACT_ATOMS: atom_id res chain seq x y z
N MET A 1 66.60 -20.97 2.82
CA MET A 1 65.61 -20.00 3.29
C MET A 1 64.23 -20.51 2.97
N LYS A 2 63.43 -20.87 3.99
CA LYS A 2 62.03 -21.39 3.77
C LYS A 2 61.08 -20.22 3.96
N ALA A 3 60.39 -19.84 2.87
CA ALA A 3 59.38 -18.79 2.90
C ALA A 3 58.14 -19.32 3.66
N LYS A 4 57.72 -18.60 4.74
CA LYS A 4 56.50 -18.85 5.46
C LYS A 4 55.36 -18.04 4.81
N TYR A 5 54.42 -18.68 4.19
CA TYR A 5 53.21 -18.05 3.68
C TYR A 5 52.21 -17.86 4.82
N ILE A 6 51.89 -16.60 5.13
CA ILE A 6 50.81 -16.24 6.08
C ILE A 6 49.53 -16.21 5.27
N VAL A 7 48.62 -17.13 5.55
CA VAL A 7 47.25 -17.11 4.99
C VAL A 7 46.40 -16.27 5.93
N ILE A 8 46.02 -15.07 5.47
CA ILE A 8 45.06 -14.21 6.17
C ILE A 8 43.65 -14.68 5.73
N ALA A 9 42.96 -15.36 6.60
CA ALA A 9 41.55 -15.69 6.42
C ALA A 9 40.72 -14.42 6.65
N MET A 10 40.19 -13.84 5.58
CA MET A 10 39.16 -12.77 5.68
C MET A 10 37.84 -13.40 6.10
N LEU A 11 37.44 -13.14 7.34
CA LEU A 11 36.11 -13.47 7.84
C LEU A 11 35.11 -12.46 7.26
N PHE A 12 34.35 -12.86 6.26
CA PHE A 12 33.22 -12.07 5.77
C PHE A 12 32.08 -12.19 6.80
N LEU A 13 31.89 -11.14 7.58
CA LEU A 13 30.71 -10.99 8.41
C LEU A 13 29.53 -10.67 7.48
N ALA A 14 28.69 -11.65 7.19
CA ALA A 14 27.42 -11.41 6.52
C ALA A 14 26.53 -10.63 7.50
N VAL A 15 26.41 -9.32 7.31
CA VAL A 15 25.37 -8.52 7.98
C VAL A 15 24.06 -8.89 7.31
N GLY A 16 23.36 -9.86 7.90
CA GLY A 16 22.00 -10.16 7.52
C GLY A 16 21.13 -8.94 7.81
N SER A 17 20.49 -8.36 6.81
CA SER A 17 19.43 -7.38 7.02
C SER A 17 18.33 -8.08 7.81
N MET A 18 18.12 -7.72 9.06
CA MET A 18 16.94 -8.09 9.81
C MET A 18 15.77 -7.37 9.14
N ALA A 19 14.98 -8.07 8.35
CA ALA A 19 13.69 -7.58 7.93
C ALA A 19 12.80 -7.51 9.18
N PHE A 20 12.42 -6.31 9.57
CA PHE A 20 11.43 -6.13 10.63
C PHE A 20 10.07 -6.56 10.10
N ALA A 21 9.31 -7.29 10.91
CA ALA A 21 7.91 -7.57 10.58
C ALA A 21 7.15 -6.24 10.53
N VAL A 22 6.38 -6.01 9.48
CA VAL A 22 5.49 -4.84 9.39
C VAL A 22 4.37 -4.99 10.41
N ASP A 23 4.15 -3.96 11.21
CA ASP A 23 3.08 -3.91 12.21
C ASP A 23 2.02 -2.91 11.73
N VAL A 24 0.84 -3.39 11.41
CA VAL A 24 -0.27 -2.54 10.94
C VAL A 24 -0.92 -1.88 12.16
N ASP A 25 -0.29 -0.81 12.67
CA ASP A 25 -0.69 -0.10 13.91
C ASP A 25 -1.09 1.37 13.70
N GLY A 26 -0.97 1.86 12.46
CA GLY A 26 -1.26 3.24 12.08
C GLY A 26 -0.11 4.21 12.35
N VAL A 27 1.09 3.70 12.63
CA VAL A 27 2.29 4.49 12.91
C VAL A 27 3.43 4.04 12.02
N LEU A 28 3.73 4.81 11.00
CA LEU A 28 4.85 4.53 10.12
C LEU A 28 6.18 4.70 10.85
N LYS A 29 6.96 3.62 10.97
CA LYS A 29 8.27 3.58 11.63
C LYS A 29 9.40 3.56 10.58
N ASP A 30 10.53 4.13 10.92
CA ASP A 30 11.71 4.12 10.04
C ASP A 30 12.18 2.68 9.76
N GLY A 31 12.31 2.35 8.47
CA GLY A 31 12.78 1.03 8.02
C GLY A 31 11.74 -0.08 8.06
N GLU A 32 10.49 0.22 8.39
CA GLU A 32 9.39 -0.75 8.41
C GLU A 32 8.97 -1.20 7.01
N TYR A 33 8.98 -0.28 6.05
CA TYR A 33 8.70 -0.54 4.64
C TYR A 33 9.95 -0.33 3.81
N SER A 34 10.33 -1.27 2.97
CA SER A 34 11.53 -1.18 2.14
C SER A 34 11.32 -0.38 0.85
N LYS A 35 10.09 -0.14 0.47
CA LYS A 35 9.72 0.53 -0.80
C LYS A 35 8.85 1.74 -0.55
N GLU A 36 9.08 2.78 -1.36
CA GLU A 36 8.33 4.04 -1.33
C GLU A 36 8.09 4.59 -2.73
N ALA A 37 6.94 5.23 -2.91
CA ALA A 37 6.64 6.09 -4.06
C ALA A 37 6.01 7.40 -3.59
N VAL A 38 6.48 8.52 -4.15
CA VAL A 38 6.06 9.87 -3.75
C VAL A 38 5.28 10.53 -4.87
N PHE A 39 4.09 11.01 -4.55
CA PHE A 39 3.17 11.66 -5.48
C PHE A 39 2.78 13.05 -4.99
N ASP A 40 2.18 13.85 -5.87
CA ASP A 40 1.66 15.19 -5.59
C ASP A 40 2.63 16.07 -4.77
N LYS A 41 3.89 16.11 -5.20
CA LYS A 41 4.95 16.91 -4.55
C LYS A 41 5.16 16.56 -3.06
N GLY A 42 4.89 15.31 -2.68
CA GLY A 42 5.03 14.81 -1.31
C GLY A 42 3.76 14.86 -0.47
N ASN A 43 2.63 15.37 -0.99
CA ASN A 43 1.35 15.34 -0.29
C ASN A 43 0.69 13.95 -0.24
N TYR A 44 1.16 13.01 -1.05
CA TYR A 44 0.76 11.61 -1.01
C TYR A 44 2.01 10.74 -1.15
N ARG A 45 2.22 9.84 -0.21
CA ARG A 45 3.29 8.84 -0.21
C ARG A 45 2.67 7.47 -0.04
N LEU A 46 3.14 6.52 -0.82
CA LEU A 46 2.78 5.12 -0.74
C LEU A 46 4.03 4.34 -0.34
N TYR A 47 3.90 3.49 0.67
CA TYR A 47 4.93 2.55 1.10
C TYR A 47 4.42 1.13 0.91
N TRP A 48 5.32 0.18 0.64
CA TRP A 48 4.94 -1.22 0.60
C TRP A 48 6.08 -2.15 0.99
N GLU A 49 5.68 -3.30 1.52
CA GLU A 49 6.55 -4.42 1.87
C GLU A 49 5.86 -5.73 1.55
N PHE A 50 6.65 -6.73 1.16
CA PHE A 50 6.18 -8.08 0.93
C PHE A 50 6.65 -9.00 2.05
N GLN A 51 5.74 -9.74 2.66
CA GLN A 51 6.06 -10.77 3.63
C GLN A 51 5.22 -12.01 3.35
N ASP A 52 5.85 -13.13 3.07
CA ASP A 52 5.23 -14.37 2.66
C ASP A 52 4.30 -14.18 1.43
N ASP A 53 3.03 -14.52 1.57
CA ASP A 53 1.99 -14.38 0.55
C ASP A 53 1.18 -13.08 0.66
N LYS A 54 1.70 -12.10 1.42
CA LYS A 54 1.01 -10.84 1.72
C LYS A 54 1.77 -9.63 1.21
N VAL A 55 1.01 -8.59 0.95
CA VAL A 55 1.50 -7.23 0.82
C VAL A 55 0.99 -6.41 2.00
N PHE A 56 1.89 -5.62 2.55
CA PHE A 56 1.61 -4.57 3.52
C PHE A 56 1.80 -3.23 2.82
N MET A 57 0.88 -2.32 3.00
CA MET A 57 0.94 -0.99 2.41
C MET A 57 0.61 0.09 3.43
N ALA A 58 1.32 1.21 3.34
CA ALA A 58 1.00 2.42 4.07
C ALA A 58 0.80 3.59 3.13
N ILE A 59 -0.24 4.39 3.38
CA ILE A 59 -0.50 5.65 2.71
C ILE A 59 -0.32 6.77 3.71
N VAL A 60 0.59 7.70 3.40
CA VAL A 60 0.73 8.95 4.14
C VAL A 60 0.28 10.08 3.25
N ALA A 61 -0.76 10.81 3.66
CA ALA A 61 -1.29 11.89 2.83
C ALA A 61 -1.69 13.12 3.65
N LYS A 62 -1.54 14.29 3.02
CA LYS A 62 -2.02 15.56 3.58
C LYS A 62 -3.42 15.84 3.05
N THR A 63 -4.43 15.49 3.85
CA THR A 63 -5.84 15.63 3.46
C THR A 63 -6.76 15.68 4.68
N PRO A 64 -7.86 16.45 4.65
CA PRO A 64 -8.91 16.37 5.66
C PRO A 64 -9.81 15.14 5.50
N GLY A 65 -9.69 14.39 4.38
CA GLY A 65 -10.61 13.34 4.00
C GLY A 65 -10.00 11.93 3.95
N TRP A 66 -10.62 11.10 3.13
CA TRP A 66 -10.22 9.74 2.85
C TRP A 66 -8.97 9.68 1.97
N VAL A 67 -8.27 8.56 2.01
CA VAL A 67 -7.16 8.19 1.13
C VAL A 67 -7.51 6.93 0.36
N ALA A 68 -6.95 6.74 -0.85
CA ALA A 68 -7.18 5.52 -1.62
C ALA A 68 -6.01 5.17 -2.52
N ILE A 69 -5.87 3.87 -2.75
CA ILE A 69 -5.05 3.26 -3.79
C ILE A 69 -5.93 2.37 -4.64
N GLY A 70 -5.70 2.36 -5.97
CA GLY A 70 -6.37 1.43 -6.89
C GLY A 70 -5.37 0.71 -7.76
N PHE A 71 -5.67 -0.53 -8.11
CA PHE A 71 -4.78 -1.47 -8.78
C PHE A 71 -5.29 -1.81 -10.17
N GLU A 72 -4.36 -1.84 -11.14
CA GLU A 72 -4.55 -2.30 -12.52
C GLU A 72 -5.83 -1.79 -13.21
N PRO A 73 -6.11 -0.46 -13.19
CA PRO A 73 -7.21 0.07 -13.99
C PRO A 73 -6.97 -0.19 -15.48
N SER A 74 -8.00 -0.58 -16.19
CA SER A 74 -7.93 -0.73 -17.65
C SER A 74 -7.89 0.65 -18.36
N THR A 75 -8.68 1.60 -17.88
CA THR A 75 -8.66 3.01 -18.32
C THR A 75 -9.26 3.89 -17.22
N VAL A 76 -8.66 5.02 -16.93
CA VAL A 76 -9.04 5.93 -15.85
C VAL A 76 -9.17 5.16 -14.53
N MET A 77 -10.40 4.84 -14.09
CA MET A 77 -10.71 4.05 -12.91
C MET A 77 -11.39 2.71 -13.23
N ALA A 78 -11.72 2.46 -14.50
CA ALA A 78 -12.47 1.27 -14.89
C ALA A 78 -11.69 -0.02 -14.63
N ASN A 79 -12.38 -1.03 -14.12
CA ASN A 79 -11.84 -2.34 -13.75
C ASN A 79 -10.66 -2.26 -12.76
N SER A 80 -10.72 -1.29 -11.86
CA SER A 80 -9.75 -1.11 -10.78
C SER A 80 -10.27 -1.73 -9.49
N ASP A 81 -9.45 -2.54 -8.88
CA ASP A 81 -9.54 -2.95 -7.49
C ASP A 81 -9.06 -1.78 -6.63
N MET A 82 -9.82 -1.37 -5.62
CA MET A 82 -9.57 -0.14 -4.86
C MET A 82 -9.69 -0.36 -3.35
N ILE A 83 -8.71 0.17 -2.62
CA ILE A 83 -8.76 0.20 -1.16
C ILE A 83 -8.83 1.66 -0.70
N PHE A 84 -9.86 1.96 0.11
CA PHE A 84 -10.04 3.27 0.74
C PHE A 84 -9.76 3.18 2.23
N GLY A 85 -9.02 4.16 2.75
CA GLY A 85 -8.82 4.39 4.18
C GLY A 85 -9.54 5.65 4.63
N LEU A 86 -10.40 5.52 5.64
CA LEU A 86 -11.11 6.60 6.27
C LEU A 86 -10.61 6.73 7.71
N VAL A 87 -9.74 7.71 7.93
CA VAL A 87 -9.10 7.91 9.24
C VAL A 87 -9.68 9.17 9.86
N GLY A 88 -10.56 8.97 10.83
CA GLY A 88 -11.19 10.05 11.61
C GLY A 88 -10.44 10.35 12.91
N GLU A 89 -11.19 10.72 13.93
CA GLU A 89 -10.70 10.90 15.30
C GLU A 89 -10.12 9.58 15.85
N PRO A 90 -9.28 9.61 16.88
CA PRO A 90 -8.68 8.41 17.46
C PRO A 90 -9.69 7.29 17.72
N GLY A 91 -9.39 6.11 17.19
CA GLY A 91 -10.24 4.93 17.26
C GLY A 91 -11.34 4.83 16.19
N ASN A 92 -11.49 5.84 15.32
CA ASN A 92 -12.43 5.78 14.20
C ASN A 92 -11.68 5.62 12.87
N VAL A 93 -11.29 4.40 12.58
CA VAL A 93 -10.66 4.01 11.31
C VAL A 93 -11.54 3.00 10.59
N GLN A 94 -11.76 3.22 9.30
CA GLN A 94 -12.48 2.30 8.44
C GLN A 94 -11.66 2.03 7.19
N ALA A 95 -11.73 0.81 6.70
CA ALA A 95 -11.19 0.42 5.41
C ALA A 95 -12.33 -0.10 4.53
N VAL A 96 -12.32 0.26 3.26
CA VAL A 96 -13.32 -0.19 2.28
C VAL A 96 -12.58 -0.81 1.10
N ASP A 97 -12.89 -2.06 0.83
CA ASP A 97 -12.51 -2.81 -0.34
C ASP A 97 -13.60 -2.64 -1.40
N ALA A 98 -13.25 -2.15 -2.59
CA ALA A 98 -14.23 -1.70 -3.58
C ALA A 98 -13.77 -1.92 -5.01
N TRP A 99 -14.68 -2.21 -5.89
CA TRP A 99 -14.44 -2.36 -7.32
C TRP A 99 -15.04 -1.22 -8.13
N SER A 100 -14.26 -0.71 -9.06
CA SER A 100 -14.72 0.27 -10.05
C SER A 100 -14.99 -0.40 -11.39
N SER A 101 -16.24 -0.60 -11.75
CA SER A 101 -16.60 -1.14 -13.07
C SER A 101 -16.49 -0.11 -14.20
N GLY A 102 -16.59 1.18 -13.88
CA GLY A 102 -16.61 2.29 -14.84
C GLY A 102 -15.45 3.26 -14.71
N MET A 103 -15.32 4.13 -15.71
CA MET A 103 -14.29 5.19 -15.70
C MET A 103 -14.51 6.23 -14.61
N PHE A 104 -15.72 6.33 -14.09
CA PHE A 104 -16.14 7.27 -13.04
C PHE A 104 -16.94 6.50 -12.00
N GLY A 105 -17.08 7.07 -10.79
CA GLY A 105 -17.88 6.45 -9.74
C GLY A 105 -19.34 6.15 -10.13
N PRO A 106 -20.05 5.38 -9.32
CA PRO A 106 -19.66 4.95 -7.98
C PRO A 106 -18.65 3.79 -7.98
N HIS A 107 -18.00 3.60 -6.82
CA HIS A 107 -17.12 2.46 -6.53
C HIS A 107 -17.75 1.68 -5.35
N PRO A 108 -18.72 0.80 -5.63
CA PRO A 108 -19.39 0.09 -4.54
C PRO A 108 -18.43 -0.90 -3.87
N PRO A 109 -18.57 -1.10 -2.54
CA PRO A 109 -17.82 -2.13 -1.84
C PRO A 109 -18.04 -3.51 -2.49
N ASP A 110 -17.02 -4.35 -2.51
CA ASP A 110 -17.06 -5.68 -3.12
C ASP A 110 -18.11 -6.58 -2.50
N VAL A 111 -18.29 -6.48 -1.19
CA VAL A 111 -19.35 -7.19 -0.46
C VAL A 111 -20.76 -6.85 -0.96
N ASN A 112 -20.97 -5.67 -1.52
CA ASN A 112 -22.26 -5.25 -2.10
C ASN A 112 -22.46 -5.77 -3.53
N GLN A 113 -21.42 -6.34 -4.14
CA GLN A 113 -21.41 -6.88 -5.50
C GLN A 113 -21.30 -8.41 -5.53
N GLY A 114 -21.32 -9.06 -4.35
CA GLY A 114 -21.17 -10.50 -4.20
C GLY A 114 -19.71 -10.96 -4.25
N GLY A 115 -18.78 -10.09 -3.89
CA GLY A 115 -17.40 -10.38 -3.48
C GLY A 115 -17.26 -10.38 -1.97
N ALA A 116 -16.01 -10.33 -1.50
CA ALA A 116 -15.66 -10.25 -0.08
C ALA A 116 -14.75 -9.05 0.17
N SER A 117 -14.58 -8.63 1.43
CA SER A 117 -13.48 -7.75 1.78
C SER A 117 -12.23 -8.58 1.98
N SER A 118 -11.19 -8.28 1.24
CA SER A 118 -9.91 -9.00 1.25
C SER A 118 -8.86 -8.31 2.14
N ILE A 119 -9.24 -7.25 2.85
CA ILE A 119 -8.37 -6.55 3.78
C ILE A 119 -8.24 -7.38 5.05
N LEU A 120 -7.00 -7.86 5.34
CA LEU A 120 -6.72 -8.72 6.51
C LEU A 120 -6.57 -7.91 7.79
N SER A 121 -5.89 -6.78 7.71
CA SER A 121 -5.69 -5.84 8.81
C SER A 121 -5.63 -4.41 8.29
N PHE A 122 -6.04 -3.47 9.10
CA PHE A 122 -5.88 -2.05 8.82
C PHE A 122 -5.82 -1.25 10.11
N ALA A 123 -5.10 -0.16 10.05
CA ALA A 123 -5.00 0.83 11.12
C ALA A 123 -4.74 2.21 10.52
N GLY A 124 -4.87 3.25 11.32
CA GLY A 124 -4.54 4.58 10.87
C GLY A 124 -4.55 5.60 11.98
N THR A 125 -3.80 6.66 11.77
CA THR A 125 -3.76 7.83 12.64
C THR A 125 -3.94 9.10 11.84
N ARG A 126 -4.48 10.11 12.51
CA ARG A 126 -4.62 11.46 11.97
C ARG A 126 -4.01 12.47 12.94
N THR A 127 -3.15 13.33 12.42
CA THR A 127 -2.60 14.47 13.17
C THR A 127 -2.79 15.73 12.33
N GLY A 128 -3.79 16.52 12.66
CA GLY A 128 -4.22 17.63 11.82
C GLY A 128 -4.65 17.13 10.42
N ASP A 129 -4.00 17.66 9.38
CA ASP A 129 -4.26 17.26 7.99
C ASP A 129 -3.46 16.03 7.54
N MET A 130 -2.53 15.56 8.35
CA MET A 130 -1.72 14.38 8.02
C MET A 130 -2.46 13.10 8.41
N VAL A 131 -2.59 12.20 7.46
CA VAL A 131 -3.19 10.88 7.61
C VAL A 131 -2.11 9.83 7.36
N VAL A 132 -2.00 8.86 8.26
CA VAL A 132 -1.35 7.56 8.03
C VAL A 132 -2.46 6.53 7.98
N PHE A 133 -2.50 5.73 6.93
CA PHE A 133 -3.40 4.60 6.79
C PHE A 133 -2.60 3.39 6.33
N GLU A 134 -2.65 2.33 7.10
CA GLU A 134 -1.97 1.06 6.83
C GLU A 134 -2.98 -0.05 6.62
N PHE A 135 -2.63 -0.98 5.75
CA PHE A 135 -3.40 -2.20 5.54
C PHE A 135 -2.53 -3.35 5.06
N SER A 136 -3.04 -4.57 5.22
CA SER A 136 -2.47 -5.76 4.61
C SER A 136 -3.52 -6.58 3.90
N ARG A 137 -3.10 -7.29 2.85
CA ARG A 137 -3.93 -8.27 2.13
C ARG A 137 -3.06 -9.37 1.52
N LEU A 138 -3.68 -10.46 1.10
CA LEU A 138 -3.00 -11.48 0.29
C LEU A 138 -2.60 -10.90 -1.08
N LEU A 139 -1.48 -11.37 -1.62
CA LEU A 139 -1.07 -11.07 -3.00
C LEU A 139 -2.09 -11.56 -4.02
N ASN A 140 -2.65 -12.73 -3.77
CA ASN A 140 -3.76 -13.31 -4.53
C ASN A 140 -4.86 -13.72 -3.55
N THR A 141 -5.95 -12.99 -3.54
CA THR A 141 -7.08 -13.21 -2.64
C THR A 141 -8.04 -14.28 -3.16
N GLY A 142 -8.03 -14.51 -4.47
CA GLY A 142 -9.00 -15.37 -5.16
C GLY A 142 -10.38 -14.72 -5.36
N ASP A 143 -10.60 -13.49 -4.88
CA ASP A 143 -11.84 -12.77 -5.18
C ASP A 143 -11.83 -12.25 -6.62
N LYS A 144 -13.00 -12.26 -7.26
CA LYS A 144 -13.18 -11.87 -8.68
C LYS A 144 -13.01 -10.37 -8.91
N PHE A 145 -13.15 -9.55 -7.88
CA PHE A 145 -12.98 -8.11 -7.92
C PHE A 145 -11.56 -7.67 -7.57
N ASP A 146 -10.73 -8.57 -7.07
CA ASP A 146 -9.37 -8.26 -6.68
C ASP A 146 -8.36 -8.47 -7.81
N LYS A 147 -7.39 -7.61 -7.87
CA LYS A 147 -6.21 -7.79 -8.69
C LYS A 147 -5.13 -8.55 -7.95
N VAL A 148 -4.49 -9.50 -8.62
CA VAL A 148 -3.27 -10.12 -8.11
C VAL A 148 -2.17 -9.07 -8.06
N ILE A 149 -1.54 -8.89 -6.90
CA ILE A 149 -0.42 -7.97 -6.73
C ILE A 149 0.87 -8.76 -6.99
N PRO A 150 1.65 -8.42 -8.05
CA PRO A 150 2.87 -9.14 -8.38
C PRO A 150 4.00 -8.73 -7.43
N VAL A 151 4.89 -9.65 -7.12
CA VAL A 151 6.10 -9.35 -6.32
C VAL A 151 7.25 -8.78 -7.15
N SER A 152 7.10 -8.74 -8.48
CA SER A 152 8.12 -8.20 -9.38
C SER A 152 7.49 -7.64 -10.66
N GLY A 153 8.25 -6.79 -11.35
CA GLY A 153 7.82 -6.20 -12.61
C GLY A 153 7.08 -4.87 -12.45
N ASN A 154 6.39 -4.47 -13.50
CA ASN A 154 5.63 -3.22 -13.52
C ASN A 154 4.19 -3.47 -13.04
N PHE A 155 3.70 -2.59 -12.17
CA PHE A 155 2.35 -2.66 -11.63
C PHE A 155 1.69 -1.28 -11.68
N LYS A 156 0.57 -1.19 -12.41
CA LYS A 156 -0.12 0.07 -12.60
C LYS A 156 -1.00 0.38 -11.39
N VAL A 157 -0.88 1.59 -10.89
CA VAL A 157 -1.69 2.06 -9.77
C VAL A 157 -2.33 3.41 -10.06
N ILE A 158 -3.45 3.67 -9.41
CA ILE A 158 -4.05 4.99 -9.28
C ILE A 158 -4.13 5.33 -7.80
N TRP A 159 -3.94 6.59 -7.47
CA TRP A 159 -3.98 7.09 -6.11
C TRP A 159 -4.89 8.31 -6.01
N ALA A 160 -5.52 8.49 -4.87
CA ALA A 160 -6.39 9.63 -4.63
C ALA A 160 -6.52 9.95 -3.14
N TYR A 161 -6.95 11.18 -2.85
CA TYR A 161 -7.46 11.56 -1.55
C TYR A 161 -8.66 12.50 -1.68
N GLY A 162 -9.56 12.44 -0.71
CA GLY A 162 -10.84 13.14 -0.72
C GLY A 162 -10.90 14.37 0.19
N PRO A 163 -11.97 15.18 0.08
CA PRO A 163 -12.16 16.40 0.87
C PRO A 163 -12.75 16.14 2.28
N ASN A 164 -13.28 14.94 2.53
CA ASN A 164 -13.94 14.54 3.77
C ASN A 164 -13.92 13.03 3.92
N LEU A 165 -14.49 12.48 4.99
CA LEU A 165 -14.51 11.03 5.27
C LEU A 165 -15.61 10.26 4.53
N GLN A 166 -16.28 10.83 3.55
CA GLN A 166 -17.24 10.12 2.68
C GLN A 166 -16.50 9.60 1.45
N PHE A 167 -16.15 8.31 1.41
CA PHE A 167 -15.39 7.71 0.28
C PHE A 167 -16.14 7.78 -1.06
N THR A 168 -17.44 8.01 -1.07
CA THR A 168 -18.25 8.26 -2.27
C THR A 168 -18.14 9.69 -2.80
N ALA A 169 -17.56 10.61 -2.00
CA ALA A 169 -17.31 11.98 -2.46
C ALA A 169 -16.19 11.98 -3.52
N LYS A 170 -16.31 12.87 -4.51
CA LYS A 170 -15.26 13.05 -5.49
C LYS A 170 -13.94 13.42 -4.82
N HIS A 171 -12.83 12.79 -5.26
CA HIS A 171 -11.49 13.11 -4.79
C HIS A 171 -11.12 14.60 -5.00
N SER A 172 -10.34 15.17 -4.08
CA SER A 172 -9.72 16.49 -4.21
C SER A 172 -8.53 16.45 -5.16
N LYS A 173 -7.80 15.34 -5.12
CA LYS A 173 -6.64 15.07 -5.95
C LYS A 173 -6.55 13.60 -6.29
N ALA A 174 -6.05 13.30 -7.48
CA ALA A 174 -5.79 11.94 -7.94
C ALA A 174 -4.69 11.93 -9.00
N GLY A 175 -4.12 10.76 -9.20
CA GLY A 175 -3.14 10.52 -10.25
C GLY A 175 -2.95 9.03 -10.52
N SER A 176 -2.04 8.73 -11.44
CA SER A 176 -1.67 7.36 -11.80
C SER A 176 -0.16 7.22 -11.87
N ALA A 177 0.32 6.00 -11.66
CA ALA A 177 1.73 5.65 -11.80
C ALA A 177 1.89 4.19 -12.20
N VAL A 178 3.10 3.85 -12.64
CA VAL A 178 3.55 2.47 -12.76
C VAL A 178 4.64 2.27 -11.72
N LEU A 179 4.38 1.43 -10.75
CA LEU A 179 5.35 1.04 -9.73
C LEU A 179 6.23 -0.08 -10.27
N LYS A 180 7.51 -0.09 -9.88
CA LYS A 180 8.35 -1.27 -9.98
C LYS A 180 8.19 -2.09 -8.71
N MET A 181 7.53 -3.23 -8.86
CA MET A 181 7.38 -4.18 -7.78
C MET A 181 8.68 -4.99 -7.68
N GLU A 182 9.37 -4.89 -6.57
CA GLU A 182 10.59 -5.62 -6.29
C GLU A 182 10.42 -6.23 -4.91
N GLY A 183 10.04 -7.52 -4.89
CA GLY A 183 10.01 -8.30 -3.65
C GLY A 183 11.44 -8.55 -3.15
N GLY A 184 11.63 -8.55 -1.84
CA GLY A 184 12.86 -9.09 -1.26
C GLY A 184 12.99 -10.58 -1.60
N ASN A 185 14.20 -11.01 -1.90
CA ASN A 185 14.56 -12.43 -2.04
C ASN A 185 14.49 -13.10 -0.68
#